data_a1c2564b62ab53c40237f8ae19986ff1
#
_entry.id   a1c2564b62ab53c40237f8ae19986ff1
#
_cell.length_a   1.000
_cell.length_b   1.000
_cell.length_c   1.000
_cell.angle_alpha   90.00
_cell.angle_beta   90.00
_cell.angle_gamma   90.00
#
_symmetry.space_group_name_H-M   'P 1'
#
loop_
_entity.id
_entity.type
_entity.pdbx_description
1 polymer ?
#
loop_
_entity_poly.entity_id
_entity_poly.type
_entity_poly.pdbx_seq_one_letter_code
_entity_poly.pdbx_strand_id
1 'polypeptide(L)'
;INTLFATGDLTAATASEAGLSVEQFALLNQSVAPEYLSAAQAFLAVAGSDNLLALDSLTTQVETFLVSADRVTAYAADHLTTTLGAPEADDFEALLLGTDLSVSDVDALNAYLQDADVVLAQADLRAELSAVAVLVNAVETRADGIDNDAADAAFTLENFDTLGINGLDSTDSTDSAISLINSVIDELEFTQLDEAGELQAVADAVIALRATVVDGRETTNGVSVDQLTLLGVENITADNLSAIQQIITRDATVDFNNVSTIADLRTLAADTITALNELTAHRELDADAQNNPTERTYFEAGVAGVDTTNLLAVNAQVRLTDAEEGRNSLEDIEGLVLAANDALQTIEDHAASDAALTEDHYIAVGVLGVSEENLLAVNAQVVRAAEGDANSVAEIQALVTAANDALAYILSNTSQNTTTEAVTAADQIEQYNAAGITNVTEENLLAVNAQVRLTAETTDKDSVADLQALVGAA
;
A
#
# COMPACT_ATOMS: atom_id res chain seq x y z
N ILE A 1 66.76 10.56 9.10
CA ILE A 1 65.90 11.26 10.10
C ILE A 1 66.51 12.61 10.41
N ASN A 2 67.73 12.75 10.88
CA ASN A 2 68.34 14.06 11.12
C ASN A 2 68.42 14.94 9.89
N THR A 3 68.46 14.44 8.66
CA THR A 3 68.49 15.20 7.43
C THR A 3 67.09 15.64 7.04
N LEU A 4 66.07 14.87 7.33
CA LEU A 4 64.63 15.23 7.15
C LEU A 4 64.19 16.34 8.10
N PHE A 5 64.63 16.29 9.36
CA PHE A 5 64.33 17.29 10.39
C PHE A 5 65.16 18.56 10.21
N ALA A 6 66.36 18.49 9.59
CA ALA A 6 67.26 19.63 9.43
C ALA A 6 66.84 20.59 8.25
N THR A 7 65.96 20.12 7.34
CA THR A 7 65.55 20.92 6.18
C THR A 7 64.25 21.67 6.41
N GLY A 8 63.53 21.43 7.51
CA GLY A 8 62.30 22.17 7.81
C GLY A 8 61.18 22.03 6.82
N ASP A 9 61.26 21.07 5.92
CA ASP A 9 60.39 20.98 4.74
C ASP A 9 59.76 19.58 4.62
N LEU A 10 59.05 19.13 5.68
CA LEU A 10 58.10 18.06 5.54
C LEU A 10 56.78 18.64 5.05
N THR A 11 56.74 18.93 3.77
CA THR A 11 55.46 19.17 3.12
C THR A 11 54.77 17.83 2.89
N ALA A 12 53.43 17.78 2.88
CA ALA A 12 52.63 16.59 2.63
C ALA A 12 53.09 15.80 1.37
N ALA A 13 53.63 16.48 0.36
CA ALA A 13 54.22 15.89 -0.82
C ALA A 13 55.55 15.14 -0.56
N THR A 14 56.39 15.64 0.31
CA THR A 14 57.69 14.98 0.63
C THR A 14 57.56 13.81 1.61
N ALA A 15 56.55 13.82 2.48
CA ALA A 15 56.26 12.66 3.33
C ALA A 15 55.69 11.47 2.54
N SER A 16 54.93 11.77 1.49
CA SER A 16 54.37 10.77 0.57
C SER A 16 55.46 10.13 -0.35
N GLU A 17 56.43 10.92 -0.78
CA GLU A 17 57.48 10.43 -1.70
C GLU A 17 58.65 9.72 -1.02
N ALA A 18 58.85 9.95 0.24
CA ALA A 18 59.92 9.35 1.08
C ALA A 18 59.38 8.68 2.35
N GLY A 19 58.22 8.00 2.23
CA GLY A 19 57.54 7.38 3.38
C GLY A 19 58.50 6.62 4.30
N LEU A 20 58.33 6.79 5.62
CA LEU A 20 59.13 6.05 6.60
C LEU A 20 58.84 4.56 6.46
N SER A 21 59.90 3.73 6.29
CA SER A 21 59.74 2.28 6.32
C SER A 21 59.49 1.75 7.71
N VAL A 22 59.03 0.50 7.85
CA VAL A 22 58.87 -0.19 9.13
C VAL A 22 60.15 -0.13 9.94
N GLU A 23 61.37 -0.29 9.33
CA GLU A 23 62.65 -0.20 9.98
C GLU A 23 62.96 1.24 10.44
N GLN A 24 62.46 2.27 9.74
CA GLN A 24 62.62 3.65 10.13
C GLN A 24 61.73 4.01 11.32
N PHE A 25 60.47 3.46 11.35
CA PHE A 25 59.64 3.56 12.54
C PHE A 25 60.24 2.83 13.75
N ALA A 26 60.90 1.66 13.55
CA ALA A 26 61.59 0.95 14.58
C ALA A 26 62.78 1.74 15.19
N LEU A 27 63.42 2.61 14.39
CA LEU A 27 64.44 3.54 14.89
C LEU A 27 63.87 4.65 15.77
N LEU A 28 62.58 4.92 15.68
CA LEU A 28 61.83 5.82 16.53
C LEU A 28 61.27 5.09 17.77
N ASN A 29 61.72 3.87 18.02
CA ASN A 29 61.21 2.98 19.06
C ASN A 29 59.74 2.59 18.89
N GLN A 30 59.23 2.65 17.66
CA GLN A 30 57.86 2.33 17.29
C GLN A 30 57.82 1.01 16.48
N SER A 31 56.94 0.10 16.90
CA SER A 31 56.68 -1.13 16.20
C SER A 31 55.41 -0.97 15.37
N VAL A 32 55.55 -0.49 14.15
CA VAL A 32 54.41 -0.37 13.21
C VAL A 32 54.29 -1.66 12.46
N ALA A 33 53.16 -2.34 12.55
CA ALA A 33 52.88 -3.50 11.75
C ALA A 33 52.81 -3.11 10.23
N PRO A 34 53.27 -3.95 9.32
CA PRO A 34 53.31 -3.61 7.90
C PRO A 34 51.98 -3.16 7.31
N GLU A 35 50.88 -3.69 7.81
CA GLU A 35 49.51 -3.36 7.42
C GLU A 35 49.11 -1.90 7.78
N TYR A 36 49.64 -1.34 8.85
CA TYR A 36 49.40 0.05 9.27
C TYR A 36 50.41 1.06 8.73
N LEU A 37 51.39 0.60 7.96
CA LEU A 37 52.47 1.47 7.50
C LEU A 37 51.97 2.64 6.67
N SER A 38 51.04 2.40 5.74
CA SER A 38 50.44 3.41 4.87
C SER A 38 49.63 4.41 5.67
N ALA A 39 48.81 3.94 6.61
CA ALA A 39 47.99 4.77 7.48
C ALA A 39 48.88 5.66 8.42
N ALA A 40 49.92 5.07 8.99
CA ALA A 40 50.88 5.82 9.83
C ALA A 40 51.63 6.89 9.04
N GLN A 41 51.99 6.60 7.80
CA GLN A 41 52.60 7.58 6.86
C GLN A 41 51.65 8.69 6.53
N ALA A 42 50.37 8.36 6.21
CA ALA A 42 49.34 9.36 5.94
C ALA A 42 49.05 10.24 7.17
N PHE A 43 49.00 9.66 8.37
CA PHE A 43 48.89 10.40 9.63
C PHE A 43 50.01 11.42 9.80
N LEU A 44 51.27 11.01 9.63
CA LEU A 44 52.40 11.91 9.73
C LEU A 44 52.40 13.04 8.68
N ALA A 45 51.88 12.75 7.49
CA ALA A 45 51.77 13.77 6.44
C ALA A 45 50.73 14.85 6.79
N VAL A 46 49.65 14.50 7.50
CA VAL A 46 48.61 15.44 7.92
C VAL A 46 48.93 16.16 9.22
N ALA A 47 49.56 15.45 10.17
CA ALA A 47 49.95 16.06 11.47
C ALA A 47 50.85 17.29 11.34
N GLY A 48 51.43 17.47 10.16
CA GLY A 48 52.09 18.71 9.74
C GLY A 48 53.38 19.05 10.48
N SER A 49 54.15 19.99 9.92
CA SER A 49 55.45 20.43 10.49
C SER A 49 55.34 21.18 11.81
N ASP A 50 54.17 21.68 12.14
CA ASP A 50 54.00 22.62 13.27
C ASP A 50 53.99 21.95 14.64
N ASN A 51 53.67 20.66 14.71
CA ASN A 51 53.59 19.86 15.95
C ASN A 51 54.76 18.89 16.17
N LEU A 52 55.69 18.76 15.24
CA LEU A 52 56.79 17.81 15.29
C LEU A 52 58.04 18.34 16.01
N LEU A 53 57.86 19.17 17.03
CA LEU A 53 58.97 19.89 17.68
C LEU A 53 59.85 19.04 18.62
N ALA A 54 59.42 17.80 18.97
CA ALA A 54 60.22 16.88 19.77
C ALA A 54 59.98 15.41 19.32
N LEU A 55 61.01 14.62 19.32
CA LEU A 55 60.97 13.20 18.99
C LEU A 55 60.03 12.43 19.93
N ASP A 56 60.01 12.77 21.21
CA ASP A 56 59.13 12.16 22.21
C ASP A 56 57.64 12.43 21.89
N SER A 57 57.31 13.62 21.43
CA SER A 57 55.94 13.98 21.00
C SER A 57 55.51 13.17 19.76
N LEU A 58 56.36 13.04 18.77
CA LEU A 58 56.12 12.21 17.59
C LEU A 58 55.88 10.74 17.95
N THR A 59 56.73 10.21 18.82
CA THR A 59 56.62 8.82 19.33
C THR A 59 55.25 8.59 19.97
N THR A 60 54.87 9.47 20.91
CA THR A 60 53.57 9.40 21.59
C THR A 60 52.40 9.50 20.61
N GLN A 61 52.44 10.40 19.62
CA GLN A 61 51.38 10.58 18.65
C GLN A 61 51.21 9.35 17.74
N VAL A 62 52.32 8.74 17.30
CA VAL A 62 52.26 7.50 16.52
C VAL A 62 51.71 6.34 17.34
N GLU A 63 52.14 6.22 18.65
CA GLU A 63 51.59 5.20 19.56
C GLU A 63 50.08 5.36 19.74
N THR A 64 49.61 6.58 20.00
CA THR A 64 48.18 6.87 20.15
C THR A 64 47.44 6.52 18.89
N PHE A 65 47.91 6.96 17.71
CA PHE A 65 47.32 6.62 16.42
C PHE A 65 47.20 5.10 16.23
N LEU A 66 48.27 4.33 16.50
CA LEU A 66 48.25 2.87 16.32
C LEU A 66 47.27 2.17 17.27
N VAL A 67 47.21 2.61 18.53
CA VAL A 67 46.29 2.06 19.53
C VAL A 67 44.84 2.36 19.10
N SER A 68 44.55 3.58 18.67
CA SER A 68 43.24 3.96 18.19
C SER A 68 42.84 3.25 16.90
N ALA A 69 43.78 3.10 15.95
CA ALA A 69 43.55 2.34 14.73
C ALA A 69 43.23 0.85 14.99
N ASP A 70 43.98 0.22 15.92
CA ASP A 70 43.69 -1.16 16.35
C ASP A 70 42.31 -1.28 17.00
N ARG A 71 41.92 -0.31 17.85
CA ARG A 71 40.62 -0.32 18.51
C ARG A 71 39.48 -0.20 17.50
N VAL A 72 39.54 0.81 16.62
CA VAL A 72 38.50 1.08 15.64
C VAL A 72 38.35 -0.10 14.66
N THR A 73 39.46 -0.63 14.14
CA THR A 73 39.39 -1.76 13.20
C THR A 73 38.93 -3.06 13.87
N ALA A 74 39.35 -3.33 15.12
CA ALA A 74 38.87 -4.48 15.88
C ALA A 74 37.39 -4.37 16.21
N TYR A 75 36.92 -3.18 16.52
CA TYR A 75 35.52 -2.92 16.82
C TYR A 75 34.63 -3.07 15.60
N ALA A 76 35.03 -2.51 14.47
CA ALA A 76 34.34 -2.69 13.20
C ALA A 76 34.31 -4.15 12.72
N ALA A 77 35.40 -4.90 12.97
CA ALA A 77 35.47 -6.32 12.57
C ALA A 77 34.63 -7.24 13.44
N ASP A 78 34.59 -7.03 14.76
CA ASP A 78 33.81 -7.85 15.70
C ASP A 78 33.66 -7.14 17.06
N HIS A 79 32.65 -6.30 17.17
CA HIS A 79 32.37 -5.53 18.41
C HIS A 79 31.96 -6.41 19.59
N LEU A 80 31.47 -7.64 19.36
CA LEU A 80 31.01 -8.54 20.42
C LEU A 80 32.18 -9.28 21.11
N THR A 81 33.28 -9.53 20.39
CA THR A 81 34.42 -10.31 20.91
C THR A 81 35.65 -9.47 21.15
N THR A 82 35.70 -8.23 20.67
CA THR A 82 36.84 -7.36 20.92
C THR A 82 37.02 -7.07 22.42
N THR A 83 38.23 -7.15 22.90
CA THR A 83 38.60 -6.82 24.29
C THR A 83 39.00 -5.35 24.46
N LEU A 84 39.06 -4.60 23.36
CA LEU A 84 39.54 -3.22 23.35
C LEU A 84 38.44 -2.20 23.70
N GLY A 85 37.18 -2.64 23.77
CA GLY A 85 36.04 -1.77 24.01
C GLY A 85 35.66 -0.91 22.81
N ALA A 86 34.54 -0.20 22.89
CA ALA A 86 34.14 0.75 21.87
C ALA A 86 35.12 1.91 21.71
N PRO A 87 35.34 2.42 20.50
CA PRO A 87 36.10 3.63 20.26
C PRO A 87 35.53 4.83 21.03
N GLU A 88 36.38 5.69 21.55
CA GLU A 88 36.04 6.94 22.23
C GLU A 88 36.41 8.14 21.34
N ALA A 89 35.96 9.35 21.71
CA ALA A 89 36.27 10.56 20.95
C ALA A 89 37.78 10.73 20.71
N ASP A 90 38.59 10.45 21.72
CA ASP A 90 40.06 10.52 21.64
C ASP A 90 40.63 9.58 20.56
N ASP A 91 39.98 8.44 20.30
CA ASP A 91 40.41 7.51 19.25
C ASP A 91 40.15 8.07 17.85
N PHE A 92 38.96 8.65 17.62
CA PHE A 92 38.66 9.29 16.37
C PHE A 92 39.47 10.56 16.13
N GLU A 93 39.73 11.35 17.20
CA GLU A 93 40.63 12.52 17.13
C GLU A 93 42.06 12.08 16.76
N ALA A 94 42.55 10.99 17.38
CA ALA A 94 43.86 10.43 17.05
C ALA A 94 43.99 9.98 15.61
N LEU A 95 42.85 9.56 15.00
CA LEU A 95 42.75 9.23 13.57
C LEU A 95 42.52 10.44 12.67
N LEU A 96 42.51 11.65 13.22
CA LEU A 96 42.35 12.93 12.52
C LEU A 96 40.99 13.13 11.86
N LEU A 97 39.91 12.58 12.44
CA LEU A 97 38.55 12.76 11.92
C LEU A 97 37.93 14.12 12.30
N GLY A 98 38.59 14.89 13.22
CA GLY A 98 38.12 16.21 13.71
C GLY A 98 38.49 16.38 15.17
N THR A 99 38.44 17.61 15.67
CA THR A 99 38.86 17.94 17.06
C THR A 99 37.70 18.22 17.99
N ASP A 100 36.45 18.16 17.50
CA ASP A 100 35.27 18.55 18.28
C ASP A 100 34.09 17.59 18.05
N LEU A 101 34.35 16.26 18.00
CA LEU A 101 33.27 15.28 17.94
C LEU A 101 32.44 15.32 19.23
N SER A 102 31.15 15.51 19.10
CA SER A 102 30.24 15.41 20.26
C SER A 102 30.09 13.95 20.72
N VAL A 103 29.55 13.74 21.89
CA VAL A 103 29.28 12.38 22.39
C VAL A 103 28.29 11.67 21.46
N SER A 104 27.31 12.39 20.92
CA SER A 104 26.36 11.85 19.93
C SER A 104 27.04 11.44 18.63
N ASP A 105 28.01 12.21 18.13
CA ASP A 105 28.77 11.85 16.93
C ASP A 105 29.59 10.58 17.11
N VAL A 106 30.16 10.37 18.29
CA VAL A 106 30.93 9.19 18.68
C VAL A 106 30.01 7.96 18.75
N ASP A 107 28.85 8.13 19.37
CA ASP A 107 27.86 7.06 19.51
C ASP A 107 27.30 6.64 18.11
N ALA A 108 26.97 7.60 17.27
CA ALA A 108 26.53 7.35 15.91
C ALA A 108 27.61 6.67 15.06
N LEU A 109 28.86 7.16 15.09
CA LEU A 109 29.97 6.53 14.40
C LEU A 109 30.20 5.09 14.88
N ASN A 110 30.14 4.84 16.18
CA ASN A 110 30.27 3.50 16.73
C ASN A 110 29.12 2.60 16.28
N ALA A 111 27.90 3.10 16.21
CA ALA A 111 26.74 2.36 15.75
C ALA A 111 26.91 1.93 14.29
N TYR A 112 27.32 2.84 13.42
CA TYR A 112 27.61 2.51 12.01
C TYR A 112 28.79 1.56 11.84
N LEU A 113 29.81 1.63 12.71
CA LEU A 113 30.93 0.70 12.70
C LEU A 113 30.58 -0.71 13.21
N GLN A 114 29.52 -0.85 13.98
CA GLN A 114 29.03 -2.16 14.46
C GLN A 114 28.33 -2.97 13.38
N ASP A 115 27.81 -2.30 12.36
CA ASP A 115 27.12 -3.00 11.28
C ASP A 115 28.13 -3.78 10.45
N ALA A 116 27.89 -5.09 10.31
CA ALA A 116 28.87 -6.09 9.90
C ALA A 116 29.48 -5.92 8.51
N ASP A 117 29.01 -4.94 7.74
CA ASP A 117 29.40 -4.75 6.35
C ASP A 117 30.33 -3.56 6.12
N VAL A 118 30.60 -2.75 7.14
CA VAL A 118 31.63 -1.70 7.06
C VAL A 118 33.01 -2.34 7.26
N VAL A 119 33.62 -2.79 6.16
CA VAL A 119 34.99 -3.32 6.17
C VAL A 119 35.98 -2.18 6.02
N LEU A 120 36.62 -1.80 7.12
CA LEU A 120 37.69 -0.81 7.12
C LEU A 120 39.02 -1.42 6.69
N ALA A 121 39.51 -1.05 5.51
CA ALA A 121 40.83 -1.44 5.05
C ALA A 121 41.92 -0.67 5.84
N GLN A 122 42.79 -1.40 6.50
CA GLN A 122 43.85 -0.80 7.36
C GLN A 122 44.74 0.19 6.58
N ALA A 123 44.94 -0.02 5.28
CA ALA A 123 45.75 0.85 4.45
C ALA A 123 45.09 2.22 4.17
N ASP A 124 43.75 2.23 4.10
CA ASP A 124 42.96 3.43 3.75
C ASP A 124 42.04 3.85 4.92
N LEU A 125 42.28 3.31 6.12
CA LEU A 125 41.45 3.46 7.32
C LEU A 125 40.93 4.90 7.55
N ARG A 126 41.81 5.88 7.43
CA ARG A 126 41.43 7.29 7.63
C ARG A 126 40.49 7.79 6.57
N ALA A 127 40.73 7.43 5.31
CA ALA A 127 39.89 7.87 4.20
C ALA A 127 38.49 7.25 4.32
N GLU A 128 38.43 5.98 4.65
CA GLU A 128 37.17 5.24 4.84
C GLU A 128 36.39 5.78 6.06
N LEU A 129 37.03 5.93 7.21
CA LEU A 129 36.39 6.55 8.40
C LEU A 129 35.93 7.98 8.13
N SER A 130 36.74 8.78 7.42
CA SER A 130 36.33 10.14 7.06
C SER A 130 35.14 10.15 6.12
N ALA A 131 35.02 9.19 5.22
CA ALA A 131 33.87 9.05 4.34
C ALA A 131 32.62 8.71 5.15
N VAL A 132 32.69 7.74 6.06
CA VAL A 132 31.59 7.37 6.95
C VAL A 132 31.19 8.56 7.84
N ALA A 133 32.14 9.23 8.47
CA ALA A 133 31.87 10.39 9.36
C ALA A 133 31.18 11.55 8.61
N VAL A 134 31.60 11.83 7.37
CA VAL A 134 30.95 12.85 6.52
C VAL A 134 29.51 12.46 6.20
N LEU A 135 29.25 11.17 5.93
CA LEU A 135 27.90 10.69 5.62
C LEU A 135 27.00 10.65 6.86
N VAL A 136 27.52 10.24 8.02
CA VAL A 136 26.77 10.29 9.30
C VAL A 136 26.38 11.73 9.61
N ASN A 137 27.30 12.69 9.48
CA ASN A 137 26.98 14.12 9.64
C ASN A 137 25.98 14.61 8.58
N ALA A 138 26.00 14.06 7.37
CA ALA A 138 25.01 14.38 6.36
C ALA A 138 23.63 13.79 6.70
N VAL A 139 23.56 12.59 7.32
CA VAL A 139 22.30 12.04 7.86
C VAL A 139 21.77 12.94 8.98
N GLU A 140 22.64 13.35 9.94
CA GLU A 140 22.27 14.27 11.01
C GLU A 140 21.74 15.60 10.48
N THR A 141 22.40 16.17 9.48
CA THR A 141 21.98 17.45 8.88
C THR A 141 20.65 17.35 8.16
N ARG A 142 20.41 16.21 7.49
CA ARG A 142 19.19 15.98 6.72
C ARG A 142 18.01 15.54 7.59
N ALA A 143 18.28 14.78 8.65
CA ALA A 143 17.28 14.29 9.57
C ALA A 143 16.96 15.34 10.64
N ASP A 144 16.48 16.50 10.21
CA ASP A 144 16.17 17.65 11.09
C ASP A 144 14.67 17.81 11.40
N GLY A 145 13.84 16.91 10.89
CA GLY A 145 12.38 16.92 11.05
C GLY A 145 11.66 17.98 10.20
N ILE A 146 12.36 18.56 9.21
CA ILE A 146 11.81 19.62 8.36
C ILE A 146 11.72 19.10 6.92
N ASP A 147 10.48 18.83 6.48
CA ASP A 147 10.22 18.35 5.12
C ASP A 147 10.72 19.32 4.04
N ASN A 148 11.56 18.80 3.16
CA ASN A 148 11.92 19.39 1.87
C ASN A 148 12.75 20.67 1.94
N ASP A 149 13.71 20.77 2.86
CA ASP A 149 14.72 21.83 2.78
C ASP A 149 15.64 21.58 1.56
N ALA A 150 15.52 22.44 0.55
CA ALA A 150 16.24 22.32 -0.72
C ALA A 150 17.78 22.49 -0.60
N ALA A 151 18.30 22.60 0.62
CA ALA A 151 19.71 22.79 0.90
C ALA A 151 20.49 21.48 1.00
N ASP A 152 19.82 20.34 1.27
CA ASP A 152 20.49 19.10 1.58
C ASP A 152 20.69 18.20 0.35
N ALA A 153 21.93 17.76 0.17
CA ALA A 153 22.25 16.86 -0.92
C ALA A 153 21.58 15.49 -0.69
N ALA A 154 20.84 15.00 -1.69
CA ALA A 154 20.24 13.68 -1.62
C ALA A 154 21.33 12.59 -1.56
N PHE A 155 21.13 11.58 -0.72
CA PHE A 155 21.97 10.40 -0.67
C PHE A 155 21.83 9.61 -1.98
N THR A 156 22.95 9.07 -2.43
CA THR A 156 23.05 8.17 -3.58
C THR A 156 23.20 6.72 -3.12
N LEU A 157 23.02 5.75 -4.02
CA LEU A 157 23.31 4.35 -3.74
C LEU A 157 24.73 4.15 -3.16
N GLU A 158 25.73 4.83 -3.73
CA GLU A 158 27.12 4.76 -3.24
C GLU A 158 27.26 5.26 -1.78
N ASN A 159 26.45 6.27 -1.38
CA ASN A 159 26.45 6.74 -0.02
C ASN A 159 25.87 5.69 0.94
N PHE A 160 24.77 5.03 0.57
CA PHE A 160 24.20 3.95 1.36
C PHE A 160 25.14 2.74 1.47
N ASP A 161 25.81 2.34 0.36
CA ASP A 161 26.82 1.29 0.39
C ASP A 161 27.97 1.65 1.35
N THR A 162 28.41 2.91 1.36
CA THR A 162 29.47 3.40 2.28
C THR A 162 29.03 3.35 3.74
N LEU A 163 27.75 3.58 4.02
CA LEU A 163 27.16 3.46 5.35
C LEU A 163 26.84 2.02 5.76
N GLY A 164 27.14 1.03 4.90
CA GLY A 164 26.87 -0.38 5.17
C GLY A 164 25.40 -0.78 5.01
N ILE A 165 24.57 0.07 4.39
CA ILE A 165 23.14 -0.22 4.16
C ILE A 165 22.99 -1.21 3.02
N ASN A 166 22.40 -2.35 3.32
CA ASN A 166 22.29 -3.51 2.41
C ASN A 166 20.94 -3.60 1.71
N GLY A 167 20.89 -4.41 0.65
CA GLY A 167 19.64 -4.75 -0.05
C GLY A 167 19.25 -3.78 -1.16
N LEU A 168 19.90 -2.61 -1.26
CA LEU A 168 19.73 -1.68 -2.36
C LEU A 168 20.64 -2.09 -3.54
N ASP A 169 20.17 -1.93 -4.77
CA ASP A 169 20.94 -2.27 -5.96
C ASP A 169 20.90 -1.16 -7.04
N SER A 170 21.60 -1.39 -8.15
CA SER A 170 21.69 -0.38 -9.22
C SER A 170 20.37 -0.09 -9.91
N THR A 171 19.36 -0.94 -9.77
CA THR A 171 18.00 -0.68 -10.29
C THR A 171 17.29 0.33 -9.40
N ASP A 172 17.62 0.37 -8.09
CA ASP A 172 17.08 1.32 -7.12
C ASP A 172 17.53 2.75 -7.37
N SER A 173 18.70 2.96 -7.97
CA SER A 173 19.22 4.29 -8.30
C SER A 173 18.44 5.00 -9.40
N THR A 174 17.72 4.26 -10.25
CA THR A 174 16.88 4.80 -11.33
C THR A 174 15.43 4.92 -10.93
N ASP A 175 15.05 4.30 -9.80
CA ASP A 175 13.70 4.20 -9.30
C ASP A 175 13.44 5.17 -8.15
N SER A 176 12.19 5.29 -7.79
CA SER A 176 11.72 6.10 -6.67
C SER A 176 12.18 5.62 -5.28
N ALA A 177 12.78 4.42 -5.17
CA ALA A 177 13.22 3.86 -3.88
C ALA A 177 14.23 4.78 -3.16
N ILE A 178 15.32 5.15 -3.82
CA ILE A 178 16.31 6.08 -3.25
C ILE A 178 15.68 7.45 -2.94
N SER A 179 14.79 7.93 -3.82
CA SER A 179 14.06 9.17 -3.59
C SER A 179 13.14 9.07 -2.36
N LEU A 180 12.46 7.93 -2.19
CA LEU A 180 11.59 7.70 -1.04
C LEU A 180 12.39 7.60 0.27
N ILE A 181 13.53 6.86 0.29
CA ILE A 181 14.40 6.81 1.47
C ILE A 181 14.89 8.21 1.84
N ASN A 182 15.34 9.00 0.86
CA ASN A 182 15.75 10.37 1.08
C ASN A 182 14.63 11.24 1.67
N SER A 183 13.39 11.06 1.19
CA SER A 183 12.22 11.76 1.71
C SER A 183 11.89 11.36 3.16
N VAL A 184 12.08 10.08 3.51
CA VAL A 184 11.89 9.60 4.89
C VAL A 184 12.96 10.18 5.81
N ILE A 185 14.25 10.17 5.41
CA ILE A 185 15.36 10.75 6.20
C ILE A 185 15.09 12.22 6.49
N ASP A 186 14.61 12.97 5.52
CA ASP A 186 14.32 14.41 5.60
C ASP A 186 13.25 14.75 6.66
N GLU A 187 12.29 13.85 6.87
CA GLU A 187 11.19 14.05 7.80
C GLU A 187 11.45 13.51 9.22
N LEU A 188 12.42 12.61 9.38
CA LEU A 188 12.78 12.05 10.68
C LEU A 188 13.71 13.01 11.44
N GLU A 189 13.69 12.92 12.78
CA GLU A 189 14.72 13.54 13.60
C GLU A 189 15.95 12.62 13.67
N PHE A 190 17.15 13.15 13.75
CA PHE A 190 18.40 12.37 13.79
C PHE A 190 18.40 11.30 14.90
N THR A 191 17.78 11.57 16.04
CA THR A 191 17.61 10.60 17.14
C THR A 191 16.81 9.33 16.75
N GLN A 192 16.25 9.29 15.54
CA GLN A 192 15.56 8.14 14.96
C GLN A 192 16.40 7.44 13.88
N LEU A 193 17.60 7.95 13.61
CA LEU A 193 18.53 7.47 12.59
C LEU A 193 19.99 7.50 13.07
N ASP A 194 20.20 7.61 14.39
CA ASP A 194 21.55 7.68 14.99
C ASP A 194 22.25 6.33 15.05
N GLU A 195 21.55 5.25 14.68
CA GLU A 195 22.10 3.91 14.50
C GLU A 195 21.96 3.43 13.04
N ALA A 196 22.99 2.74 12.50
CA ALA A 196 22.94 2.16 11.17
C ALA A 196 21.76 1.18 10.99
N GLY A 197 21.41 0.43 12.04
CA GLY A 197 20.25 -0.46 12.06
C GLY A 197 18.92 0.26 11.86
N GLU A 198 18.79 1.50 12.29
CA GLU A 198 17.58 2.31 12.07
C GLU A 198 17.49 2.77 10.62
N LEU A 199 18.58 3.25 10.04
CA LEU A 199 18.64 3.59 8.63
C LEU A 199 18.44 2.35 7.75
N GLN A 200 19.00 1.18 8.14
CA GLN A 200 18.74 -0.09 7.48
C GLN A 200 17.25 -0.46 7.55
N ALA A 201 16.60 -0.26 8.69
CA ALA A 201 15.17 -0.54 8.83
C ALA A 201 14.31 0.33 7.88
N VAL A 202 14.67 1.58 7.66
CA VAL A 202 14.04 2.46 6.66
C VAL A 202 14.25 1.90 5.25
N ALA A 203 15.47 1.50 4.91
CA ALA A 203 15.78 0.89 3.62
C ALA A 203 14.98 -0.42 3.42
N ASP A 204 14.94 -1.29 4.43
CA ASP A 204 14.18 -2.55 4.41
C ASP A 204 12.68 -2.31 4.24
N ALA A 205 12.13 -1.26 4.88
CA ALA A 205 10.73 -0.90 4.72
C ALA A 205 10.41 -0.45 3.29
N VAL A 206 11.30 0.32 2.66
CA VAL A 206 11.15 0.74 1.26
C VAL A 206 11.32 -0.45 0.30
N ILE A 207 12.26 -1.35 0.58
CA ILE A 207 12.44 -2.60 -0.20
C ILE A 207 11.18 -3.47 -0.10
N ALA A 208 10.60 -3.62 1.08
CA ALA A 208 9.35 -4.36 1.28
C ALA A 208 8.17 -3.70 0.58
N LEU A 209 8.11 -2.36 0.57
CA LEU A 209 7.13 -1.60 -0.19
C LEU A 209 7.26 -1.89 -1.70
N ARG A 210 8.48 -1.91 -2.24
CA ARG A 210 8.74 -2.31 -3.62
C ARG A 210 8.32 -3.75 -3.93
N ALA A 211 8.63 -4.68 -3.04
CA ALA A 211 8.21 -6.07 -3.19
C ALA A 211 6.68 -6.19 -3.26
N THR A 212 5.96 -5.41 -2.45
CA THR A 212 4.48 -5.31 -2.51
C THR A 212 4.00 -4.84 -3.87
N VAL A 213 4.70 -3.89 -4.47
CA VAL A 213 4.43 -3.36 -5.82
C VAL A 213 4.56 -4.44 -6.89
N VAL A 214 5.64 -5.22 -6.86
CA VAL A 214 6.00 -6.20 -7.92
C VAL A 214 5.16 -7.46 -7.82
N ASP A 215 5.01 -8.00 -6.63
CA ASP A 215 4.47 -9.34 -6.39
C ASP A 215 3.00 -9.35 -5.97
N GLY A 216 2.44 -8.19 -5.63
CA GLY A 216 1.04 -8.06 -5.21
C GLY A 216 0.79 -8.46 -3.75
N ARG A 217 -0.50 -8.50 -3.39
CA ARG A 217 -0.99 -8.73 -2.02
C ARG A 217 -0.61 -10.09 -1.40
N GLU A 218 -0.35 -11.09 -2.23
CA GLU A 218 -0.15 -12.48 -1.76
C GLU A 218 1.28 -12.79 -1.31
N THR A 219 2.17 -11.80 -1.23
CA THR A 219 3.56 -12.06 -0.87
C THR A 219 3.75 -12.06 0.64
N THR A 220 4.44 -13.08 1.12
CA THR A 220 4.92 -13.16 2.51
C THR A 220 5.95 -12.06 2.83
N ASN A 221 6.39 -11.30 1.84
CA ASN A 221 7.41 -10.26 1.93
C ASN A 221 6.85 -8.84 1.67
N GLY A 222 5.51 -8.69 1.62
CA GLY A 222 4.89 -7.36 1.48
C GLY A 222 5.14 -6.48 2.71
N VAL A 223 5.05 -5.16 2.50
CA VAL A 223 5.21 -4.17 3.56
C VAL A 223 4.26 -4.45 4.73
N SER A 224 4.79 -4.41 5.95
CA SER A 224 4.03 -4.66 7.19
C SER A 224 3.47 -3.38 7.80
N VAL A 225 2.60 -3.53 8.82
CA VAL A 225 2.10 -2.41 9.65
C VAL A 225 3.27 -1.64 10.29
N ASP A 226 4.23 -2.36 10.88
CA ASP A 226 5.38 -1.73 11.55
C ASP A 226 6.25 -0.95 10.56
N GLN A 227 6.49 -1.50 9.36
CA GLN A 227 7.25 -0.83 8.31
C GLN A 227 6.54 0.41 7.77
N LEU A 228 5.22 0.34 7.52
CA LEU A 228 4.45 1.53 7.12
C LEU A 228 4.43 2.60 8.21
N THR A 229 4.36 2.18 9.48
CA THR A 229 4.44 3.10 10.63
C THR A 229 5.82 3.76 10.71
N LEU A 230 6.90 3.01 10.47
CA LEU A 230 8.27 3.53 10.40
C LEU A 230 8.41 4.56 9.28
N LEU A 231 7.76 4.33 8.13
CA LEU A 231 7.67 5.28 7.02
C LEU A 231 6.72 6.45 7.31
N GLY A 232 6.24 6.60 8.53
CA GLY A 232 5.39 7.71 8.97
C GLY A 232 3.95 7.65 8.46
N VAL A 233 3.48 6.47 8.02
CA VAL A 233 2.07 6.28 7.65
C VAL A 233 1.24 6.00 8.90
N GLU A 234 0.24 6.83 9.16
CA GLU A 234 -0.57 6.76 10.37
C GLU A 234 -1.84 5.91 10.19
N ASN A 235 -2.41 5.47 11.32
CA ASN A 235 -3.69 4.76 11.40
C ASN A 235 -3.73 3.41 10.66
N ILE A 236 -2.56 2.77 10.48
CA ILE A 236 -2.46 1.44 9.89
C ILE A 236 -2.83 0.40 10.93
N THR A 237 -3.65 -0.55 10.53
CA THR A 237 -4.09 -1.70 11.33
C THR A 237 -4.01 -2.98 10.48
N ALA A 238 -4.11 -4.13 11.11
CA ALA A 238 -4.18 -5.40 10.38
C ALA A 238 -5.38 -5.46 9.42
N ASP A 239 -6.49 -4.80 9.77
CA ASP A 239 -7.73 -4.83 8.98
C ASP A 239 -7.64 -3.98 7.69
N ASN A 240 -6.86 -2.87 7.71
CA ASN A 240 -6.73 -2.00 6.54
C ASN A 240 -5.44 -2.23 5.72
N LEU A 241 -4.47 -3.00 6.25
CA LEU A 241 -3.19 -3.26 5.60
C LEU A 241 -3.37 -3.86 4.20
N SER A 242 -4.24 -4.85 4.05
CA SER A 242 -4.50 -5.51 2.76
C SER A 242 -5.02 -4.53 1.70
N ALA A 243 -5.87 -3.58 2.09
CA ALA A 243 -6.39 -2.55 1.19
C ALA A 243 -5.27 -1.62 0.70
N ILE A 244 -4.40 -1.18 1.62
CA ILE A 244 -3.26 -0.32 1.30
C ILE A 244 -2.28 -1.05 0.37
N GLN A 245 -1.92 -2.31 0.68
CA GLN A 245 -1.07 -3.14 -0.19
C GLN A 245 -1.68 -3.31 -1.58
N GLN A 246 -3.00 -3.50 -1.68
CA GLN A 246 -3.70 -3.66 -2.95
C GLN A 246 -3.65 -2.37 -3.79
N ILE A 247 -3.86 -1.21 -3.17
CA ILE A 247 -3.77 0.08 -3.87
C ILE A 247 -2.33 0.36 -4.32
N ILE A 248 -1.33 0.12 -3.47
CA ILE A 248 0.08 0.23 -3.83
C ILE A 248 0.39 -0.65 -5.06
N THR A 249 -0.10 -1.90 -5.07
CA THR A 249 0.09 -2.83 -6.19
C THR A 249 -0.59 -2.33 -7.47
N ARG A 250 -1.78 -1.74 -7.38
CA ARG A 250 -2.51 -1.20 -8.55
C ARG A 250 -1.84 0.03 -9.11
N ASP A 251 -1.37 0.92 -8.25
CA ASP A 251 -0.69 2.15 -8.66
C ASP A 251 0.64 1.84 -9.36
N ALA A 252 1.28 0.74 -8.97
CA ALA A 252 2.50 0.23 -9.58
C ALA A 252 2.32 -0.27 -11.02
N THR A 253 1.16 -0.80 -11.37
CA THR A 253 0.89 -1.21 -12.77
C THR A 253 0.76 -0.01 -13.72
N VAL A 254 0.64 1.20 -13.17
CA VAL A 254 0.51 2.45 -13.93
C VAL A 254 1.81 3.26 -13.94
N ASP A 255 2.61 3.22 -12.90
CA ASP A 255 3.98 3.75 -12.74
C ASP A 255 4.23 3.99 -11.24
N PHE A 256 5.21 3.32 -10.63
CA PHE A 256 5.68 3.61 -9.27
C PHE A 256 6.04 5.09 -9.04
N ASN A 257 5.97 5.90 -10.10
CA ASN A 257 6.18 7.34 -10.08
C ASN A 257 5.16 8.13 -9.23
N ASN A 258 4.05 7.52 -8.80
CA ASN A 258 3.07 8.21 -7.96
C ASN A 258 3.36 8.12 -6.46
N VAL A 259 4.26 7.20 -6.03
CA VAL A 259 4.73 7.11 -4.63
C VAL A 259 6.24 7.36 -4.64
N SER A 260 6.64 8.58 -4.95
CA SER A 260 8.05 9.00 -4.99
C SER A 260 8.49 9.69 -3.70
N THR A 261 7.54 10.07 -2.86
CA THR A 261 7.78 10.73 -1.56
C THR A 261 6.94 10.07 -0.47
N ILE A 262 7.34 10.28 0.77
CA ILE A 262 6.58 9.82 1.92
C ILE A 262 5.20 10.50 2.00
N ALA A 263 5.08 11.74 1.55
CA ALA A 263 3.82 12.47 1.47
C ALA A 263 2.84 11.82 0.49
N ASP A 264 3.32 11.33 -0.66
CA ASP A 264 2.50 10.58 -1.61
C ASP A 264 1.97 9.28 -0.98
N LEU A 265 2.84 8.52 -0.30
CA LEU A 265 2.46 7.28 0.38
C LEU A 265 1.42 7.53 1.49
N ARG A 266 1.60 8.57 2.28
CA ARG A 266 0.63 8.97 3.34
C ARG A 266 -0.71 9.35 2.76
N THR A 267 -0.71 10.12 1.67
CA THR A 267 -1.95 10.52 0.98
C THR A 267 -2.69 9.28 0.45
N LEU A 268 -1.98 8.40 -0.24
CA LEU A 268 -2.54 7.15 -0.76
C LEU A 268 -3.16 6.29 0.34
N ALA A 269 -2.44 6.10 1.44
CA ALA A 269 -2.92 5.33 2.58
C ALA A 269 -4.13 6.00 3.27
N ALA A 270 -4.11 7.31 3.45
CA ALA A 270 -5.21 8.06 4.07
C ALA A 270 -6.49 8.00 3.23
N ASP A 271 -6.37 8.15 1.90
CA ASP A 271 -7.49 8.03 0.97
C ASP A 271 -8.06 6.60 0.99
N THR A 272 -7.21 5.59 0.99
CA THR A 272 -7.61 4.17 1.09
C THR A 272 -8.35 3.88 2.40
N ILE A 273 -7.82 4.33 3.53
CA ILE A 273 -8.47 4.18 4.85
C ILE A 273 -9.82 4.90 4.87
N THR A 274 -9.89 6.10 4.30
CA THR A 274 -11.12 6.87 4.23
C THR A 274 -12.19 6.15 3.41
N ALA A 275 -11.83 5.66 2.23
CA ALA A 275 -12.73 4.91 1.37
C ALA A 275 -13.19 3.59 2.01
N LEU A 276 -12.30 2.85 2.66
CA LEU A 276 -12.66 1.63 3.39
C LEU A 276 -13.61 1.92 4.55
N ASN A 277 -13.36 3.01 5.30
CA ASN A 277 -14.26 3.45 6.38
C ASN A 277 -15.62 3.88 5.84
N GLU A 278 -15.69 4.51 4.68
CA GLU A 278 -16.97 4.84 4.03
C GLU A 278 -17.76 3.56 3.73
N LEU A 279 -17.13 2.53 3.16
CA LEU A 279 -17.78 1.25 2.88
C LEU A 279 -18.24 0.54 4.16
N THR A 280 -17.42 0.52 5.20
CA THR A 280 -17.76 -0.13 6.48
C THR A 280 -18.85 0.63 7.26
N ALA A 281 -18.92 1.95 7.13
CA ALA A 281 -19.94 2.79 7.77
C ALA A 281 -21.29 2.81 7.03
N HIS A 282 -21.33 2.35 5.78
CA HIS A 282 -22.51 2.42 4.92
C HIS A 282 -23.62 1.46 5.42
N ARG A 283 -24.49 1.95 6.30
CA ARG A 283 -25.52 1.14 7.00
C ARG A 283 -26.92 1.31 6.47
N GLU A 284 -27.25 2.45 5.90
CA GLU A 284 -28.60 2.75 5.45
C GLU A 284 -28.57 3.21 3.99
N LEU A 285 -29.49 2.69 3.21
CA LEU A 285 -29.88 3.39 2.02
C LEU A 285 -30.65 4.62 2.49
N ASP A 286 -30.01 5.73 2.48
CA ASP A 286 -30.76 6.94 2.20
C ASP A 286 -31.38 6.75 0.82
N ALA A 287 -32.69 6.95 0.73
CA ALA A 287 -33.44 6.86 -0.53
C ALA A 287 -32.89 7.84 -1.59
N ASP A 288 -31.99 8.73 -1.20
CA ASP A 288 -31.23 9.62 -2.06
C ASP A 288 -29.93 8.91 -2.49
N ALA A 289 -29.92 8.44 -3.74
CA ALA A 289 -28.78 7.79 -4.39
C ALA A 289 -27.45 8.57 -4.35
N GLN A 290 -27.42 9.75 -3.74
CA GLN A 290 -26.28 10.65 -3.68
C GLN A 290 -25.25 10.27 -2.59
N ASN A 291 -25.63 9.44 -1.62
CA ASN A 291 -24.75 9.03 -0.52
C ASN A 291 -24.32 7.55 -0.61
N ASN A 292 -24.61 6.87 -1.72
CA ASN A 292 -24.15 5.51 -1.91
C ASN A 292 -22.69 5.49 -2.36
N PRO A 293 -21.90 4.51 -1.91
CA PRO A 293 -20.55 4.27 -2.44
C PRO A 293 -20.57 4.18 -3.96
N THR A 294 -19.58 4.79 -4.58
CA THR A 294 -19.40 4.82 -6.03
C THR A 294 -18.35 3.79 -6.46
N GLU A 295 -18.25 3.50 -7.75
CA GLU A 295 -17.15 2.68 -8.29
C GLU A 295 -15.79 3.23 -7.83
N ARG A 296 -15.65 4.55 -7.75
CA ARG A 296 -14.44 5.21 -7.28
C ARG A 296 -14.16 4.91 -5.81
N THR A 297 -15.17 4.93 -4.93
CA THR A 297 -15.02 4.58 -3.52
C THR A 297 -14.49 3.15 -3.35
N TYR A 298 -15.03 2.19 -4.10
CA TYR A 298 -14.53 0.81 -4.12
C TYR A 298 -13.10 0.72 -4.66
N PHE A 299 -12.81 1.42 -5.74
CA PHE A 299 -11.46 1.47 -6.31
C PHE A 299 -10.46 2.03 -5.29
N GLU A 300 -10.76 3.17 -4.65
CA GLU A 300 -9.89 3.80 -3.64
C GLU A 300 -9.74 2.93 -2.38
N ALA A 301 -10.75 2.14 -2.02
CA ALA A 301 -10.66 1.15 -0.94
C ALA A 301 -9.88 -0.13 -1.32
N GLY A 302 -9.33 -0.22 -2.52
CA GLY A 302 -8.61 -1.41 -2.99
C GLY A 302 -9.50 -2.53 -3.53
N VAL A 303 -10.82 -2.38 -3.53
CA VAL A 303 -11.77 -3.41 -3.98
C VAL A 303 -11.76 -3.54 -5.49
N ALA A 304 -11.67 -4.79 -5.98
CA ALA A 304 -11.73 -5.10 -7.41
C ALA A 304 -13.11 -5.58 -7.86
N GLY A 305 -13.37 -5.50 -9.17
CA GLY A 305 -14.52 -6.14 -9.79
C GLY A 305 -15.85 -5.42 -9.60
N VAL A 306 -15.85 -4.15 -9.18
CA VAL A 306 -17.03 -3.30 -9.13
C VAL A 306 -17.06 -2.39 -10.33
N ASP A 307 -18.17 -2.42 -11.07
CA ASP A 307 -18.43 -1.59 -12.25
C ASP A 307 -19.90 -1.18 -12.32
N THR A 308 -20.27 -0.43 -13.37
CA THR A 308 -21.64 0.08 -13.55
C THR A 308 -22.73 -1.01 -13.59
N THR A 309 -22.39 -2.24 -13.92
CA THR A 309 -23.36 -3.35 -14.04
C THR A 309 -23.73 -3.94 -12.69
N ASN A 310 -22.75 -4.05 -11.77
CA ASN A 310 -22.93 -4.69 -10.46
C ASN A 310 -22.92 -3.72 -9.27
N LEU A 311 -22.54 -2.44 -9.44
CA LEU A 311 -22.41 -1.47 -8.34
C LEU A 311 -23.62 -1.45 -7.40
N LEU A 312 -24.85 -1.44 -7.93
CA LEU A 312 -26.05 -1.41 -7.12
C LEU A 312 -26.25 -2.69 -6.32
N ALA A 313 -25.92 -3.85 -6.89
CA ALA A 313 -25.98 -5.13 -6.21
C ALA A 313 -24.91 -5.22 -5.11
N VAL A 314 -23.70 -4.74 -5.37
CA VAL A 314 -22.63 -4.67 -4.38
C VAL A 314 -23.03 -3.75 -3.22
N ASN A 315 -23.56 -2.56 -3.51
CA ASN A 315 -24.07 -1.65 -2.48
C ASN A 315 -25.20 -2.29 -1.66
N ALA A 316 -26.06 -3.11 -2.29
CA ALA A 316 -27.10 -3.84 -1.57
C ALA A 316 -26.49 -4.89 -0.61
N GLN A 317 -25.51 -5.68 -1.05
CA GLN A 317 -24.81 -6.65 -0.22
C GLN A 317 -24.09 -5.99 0.96
N VAL A 318 -23.34 -4.91 0.71
CA VAL A 318 -22.65 -4.14 1.76
C VAL A 318 -23.65 -3.63 2.82
N ARG A 319 -24.83 -3.16 2.40
CA ARG A 319 -25.88 -2.69 3.31
C ARG A 319 -26.53 -3.82 4.10
N LEU A 320 -26.79 -4.96 3.47
CA LEU A 320 -27.48 -6.09 4.09
C LEU A 320 -26.59 -6.84 5.10
N THR A 321 -25.27 -6.65 5.00
CA THR A 321 -24.29 -7.34 5.85
C THR A 321 -23.98 -6.51 7.10
N ASP A 322 -23.88 -7.14 8.26
CA ASP A 322 -23.52 -6.47 9.51
C ASP A 322 -22.05 -5.98 9.47
N ALA A 323 -21.83 -4.77 9.97
CA ALA A 323 -20.51 -4.15 9.98
C ALA A 323 -19.51 -4.89 10.89
N GLU A 324 -19.99 -5.57 11.95
CA GLU A 324 -19.10 -6.18 12.94
C GLU A 324 -18.64 -7.58 12.53
N GLU A 325 -19.36 -8.25 11.63
CA GLU A 325 -19.11 -9.67 11.30
C GLU A 325 -18.78 -9.94 9.83
N GLY A 326 -18.87 -8.98 8.92
CA GLY A 326 -18.72 -9.32 7.50
C GLY A 326 -18.42 -8.20 6.53
N ARG A 327 -17.90 -7.02 6.99
CA ARG A 327 -17.47 -5.93 6.11
C ARG A 327 -16.45 -4.98 6.75
N ASN A 328 -15.60 -5.51 7.62
CA ASN A 328 -14.61 -4.71 8.34
C ASN A 328 -13.20 -4.78 7.71
N SER A 329 -13.03 -5.59 6.69
CA SER A 329 -11.77 -5.74 5.96
C SER A 329 -11.98 -5.70 4.46
N LEU A 330 -10.89 -5.55 3.69
CA LEU A 330 -10.90 -5.66 2.24
C LEU A 330 -11.45 -7.01 1.77
N GLU A 331 -11.03 -8.10 2.42
CA GLU A 331 -11.45 -9.46 2.08
C GLU A 331 -12.96 -9.66 2.26
N ASP A 332 -13.53 -9.09 3.32
CA ASP A 332 -14.98 -9.11 3.54
C ASP A 332 -15.73 -8.40 2.41
N ILE A 333 -15.29 -7.19 2.06
CA ILE A 333 -15.92 -6.41 0.97
C ILE A 333 -15.78 -7.13 -0.39
N GLU A 334 -14.62 -7.73 -0.69
CA GLU A 334 -14.43 -8.54 -1.90
C GLU A 334 -15.35 -9.77 -1.89
N GLY A 335 -15.58 -10.38 -0.74
CA GLY A 335 -16.57 -11.44 -0.57
C GLY A 335 -17.99 -10.98 -0.91
N LEU A 336 -18.36 -9.75 -0.54
CA LEU A 336 -19.67 -9.16 -0.89
C LEU A 336 -19.79 -8.84 -2.39
N VAL A 337 -18.70 -8.46 -3.05
CA VAL A 337 -18.67 -8.30 -4.52
C VAL A 337 -18.96 -9.63 -5.21
N LEU A 338 -18.32 -10.71 -4.76
CA LEU A 338 -18.59 -12.05 -5.29
C LEU A 338 -20.04 -12.47 -5.04
N ALA A 339 -20.56 -12.26 -3.83
CA ALA A 339 -21.97 -12.58 -3.51
C ALA A 339 -22.96 -11.78 -4.36
N ALA A 340 -22.67 -10.50 -4.63
CA ALA A 340 -23.48 -9.67 -5.53
C ALA A 340 -23.49 -10.21 -6.97
N ASN A 341 -22.32 -10.58 -7.49
CA ASN A 341 -22.19 -11.16 -8.83
C ASN A 341 -22.90 -12.52 -8.93
N ASP A 342 -22.76 -13.38 -7.93
CA ASP A 342 -23.43 -14.69 -7.88
C ASP A 342 -24.97 -14.53 -7.80
N ALA A 343 -25.46 -13.54 -7.07
CA ALA A 343 -26.89 -13.26 -6.98
C ALA A 343 -27.44 -12.71 -8.32
N LEU A 344 -26.72 -11.82 -9.01
CA LEU A 344 -27.09 -11.36 -10.36
C LEU A 344 -27.11 -12.52 -11.33
N GLN A 345 -26.07 -13.34 -11.35
CA GLN A 345 -25.98 -14.52 -12.21
C GLN A 345 -27.12 -15.53 -11.95
N THR A 346 -27.51 -15.70 -10.67
CA THR A 346 -28.65 -16.57 -10.31
C THR A 346 -29.95 -16.10 -10.95
N ILE A 347 -30.18 -14.78 -11.00
CA ILE A 347 -31.38 -14.21 -11.65
C ILE A 347 -31.29 -14.37 -13.17
N GLU A 348 -30.14 -14.09 -13.78
CA GLU A 348 -29.91 -14.24 -15.22
C GLU A 348 -30.10 -15.71 -15.67
N ASP A 349 -29.55 -16.67 -14.92
CA ASP A 349 -29.62 -18.09 -15.23
C ASP A 349 -31.03 -18.68 -15.00
N HIS A 350 -31.93 -17.97 -14.33
CA HIS A 350 -33.30 -18.42 -14.07
C HIS A 350 -34.07 -18.69 -15.39
N ALA A 351 -33.77 -17.93 -16.44
CA ALA A 351 -34.38 -18.17 -17.76
C ALA A 351 -34.13 -19.58 -18.31
N ALA A 352 -33.06 -20.26 -17.83
CA ALA A 352 -32.66 -21.61 -18.24
C ALA A 352 -32.87 -22.68 -17.15
N SER A 353 -33.42 -22.32 -15.98
CA SER A 353 -33.52 -23.17 -14.79
C SER A 353 -34.98 -23.36 -14.35
N ASP A 354 -35.31 -24.56 -13.87
CA ASP A 354 -36.63 -24.86 -13.27
C ASP A 354 -36.73 -24.39 -11.76
N ALA A 355 -35.68 -23.80 -11.22
CA ALA A 355 -35.65 -23.32 -9.84
C ALA A 355 -36.34 -21.95 -9.74
N ALA A 356 -37.44 -21.85 -9.00
CA ALA A 356 -38.14 -20.59 -8.82
C ALA A 356 -37.31 -19.57 -8.02
N LEU A 357 -37.16 -18.36 -8.53
CA LEU A 357 -36.63 -17.23 -7.76
C LEU A 357 -37.59 -16.86 -6.64
N THR A 358 -37.01 -16.45 -5.52
CA THR A 358 -37.73 -15.94 -4.34
C THR A 358 -37.53 -14.43 -4.22
N GLU A 359 -38.31 -13.78 -3.37
CA GLU A 359 -38.14 -12.36 -3.05
C GLU A 359 -36.71 -12.06 -2.57
N ASP A 360 -36.12 -12.94 -1.76
CA ASP A 360 -34.75 -12.79 -1.24
C ASP A 360 -33.68 -12.69 -2.34
N HIS A 361 -33.85 -13.35 -3.49
CA HIS A 361 -32.90 -13.23 -4.60
C HIS A 361 -32.90 -11.81 -5.17
N TYR A 362 -34.05 -11.16 -5.24
CA TYR A 362 -34.19 -9.78 -5.71
C TYR A 362 -33.68 -8.77 -4.68
N ILE A 363 -33.97 -9.02 -3.40
CA ILE A 363 -33.46 -8.21 -2.27
C ILE A 363 -31.92 -8.25 -2.27
N ALA A 364 -31.33 -9.43 -2.48
CA ALA A 364 -29.88 -9.63 -2.49
C ALA A 364 -29.14 -8.78 -3.52
N VAL A 365 -29.78 -8.47 -4.65
CA VAL A 365 -29.23 -7.57 -5.67
C VAL A 365 -29.73 -6.12 -5.57
N GLY A 366 -30.53 -5.81 -4.55
CA GLY A 366 -31.05 -4.45 -4.32
C GLY A 366 -32.20 -4.04 -5.21
N VAL A 367 -32.87 -4.97 -5.86
CA VAL A 367 -34.09 -4.73 -6.64
C VAL A 367 -35.27 -4.46 -5.71
N LEU A 368 -36.05 -3.42 -6.00
CA LEU A 368 -37.16 -2.96 -5.17
C LEU A 368 -38.50 -3.30 -5.80
N GLY A 369 -39.54 -3.43 -4.97
CA GLY A 369 -40.94 -3.58 -5.41
C GLY A 369 -41.31 -4.99 -5.84
N VAL A 370 -40.52 -6.00 -5.47
CA VAL A 370 -40.90 -7.41 -5.54
C VAL A 370 -41.56 -7.79 -4.22
N SER A 371 -42.68 -8.49 -4.30
CA SER A 371 -43.45 -8.99 -3.16
C SER A 371 -44.08 -10.33 -3.52
N GLU A 372 -44.64 -11.04 -2.54
CA GLU A 372 -45.31 -12.31 -2.75
C GLU A 372 -46.45 -12.20 -3.82
N GLU A 373 -47.12 -11.03 -3.88
CA GLU A 373 -48.23 -10.82 -4.82
C GLU A 373 -47.78 -10.74 -6.28
N ASN A 374 -46.58 -10.14 -6.56
CA ASN A 374 -46.09 -9.92 -7.92
C ASN A 374 -44.95 -10.85 -8.33
N LEU A 375 -44.39 -11.63 -7.39
CA LEU A 375 -43.19 -12.47 -7.61
C LEU A 375 -43.31 -13.37 -8.86
N LEU A 376 -44.45 -13.97 -9.06
CA LEU A 376 -44.67 -14.84 -10.25
C LEU A 376 -44.67 -14.04 -11.56
N ALA A 377 -45.18 -12.81 -11.55
CA ALA A 377 -45.14 -11.93 -12.72
C ALA A 377 -43.70 -11.49 -13.02
N VAL A 378 -42.97 -11.13 -11.99
CA VAL A 378 -41.56 -10.75 -12.09
C VAL A 378 -40.73 -11.92 -12.64
N ASN A 379 -40.90 -13.11 -12.08
CA ASN A 379 -40.21 -14.32 -12.57
C ASN A 379 -40.55 -14.62 -14.02
N ALA A 380 -41.81 -14.41 -14.41
CA ALA A 380 -42.23 -14.61 -15.82
C ALA A 380 -41.59 -13.57 -16.77
N GLN A 381 -41.37 -12.33 -16.32
CA GLN A 381 -40.65 -11.33 -17.11
C GLN A 381 -39.16 -11.70 -17.23
N VAL A 382 -38.50 -12.15 -16.17
CA VAL A 382 -37.11 -12.62 -16.22
C VAL A 382 -36.96 -13.79 -17.19
N VAL A 383 -37.84 -14.78 -17.13
CA VAL A 383 -37.86 -15.93 -18.10
C VAL A 383 -38.06 -15.47 -19.56
N ARG A 384 -38.80 -14.40 -19.78
CA ARG A 384 -39.10 -13.86 -21.14
C ARG A 384 -38.00 -12.92 -21.63
N ALA A 385 -37.16 -12.41 -20.76
CA ALA A 385 -36.05 -11.54 -21.12
C ALA A 385 -35.09 -12.31 -22.06
N ALA A 386 -34.49 -11.59 -23.01
CA ALA A 386 -33.44 -12.17 -23.82
C ALA A 386 -32.18 -12.43 -22.97
N GLU A 387 -31.35 -13.34 -23.43
CA GLU A 387 -30.05 -13.58 -22.83
C GLU A 387 -29.26 -12.26 -22.77
N GLY A 388 -28.84 -11.85 -21.55
CA GLY A 388 -28.15 -10.58 -21.30
C GLY A 388 -29.06 -9.40 -20.95
N ASP A 389 -30.39 -9.52 -20.96
CA ASP A 389 -31.35 -8.46 -20.61
C ASP A 389 -31.71 -8.48 -19.08
N ALA A 390 -31.04 -9.29 -18.27
CA ALA A 390 -31.22 -9.40 -16.82
C ALA A 390 -29.87 -9.51 -16.07
N ASN A 391 -28.80 -8.95 -16.63
CA ASN A 391 -27.43 -9.02 -16.09
C ASN A 391 -27.06 -7.82 -15.22
N SER A 392 -27.94 -6.84 -15.09
CA SER A 392 -27.75 -5.69 -14.22
C SER A 392 -28.98 -5.40 -13.36
N VAL A 393 -28.78 -4.76 -12.21
CA VAL A 393 -29.89 -4.35 -11.34
C VAL A 393 -30.89 -3.44 -12.06
N ALA A 394 -30.41 -2.56 -12.93
CA ALA A 394 -31.26 -1.63 -13.68
C ALA A 394 -32.19 -2.37 -14.65
N GLU A 395 -31.68 -3.38 -15.35
CA GLU A 395 -32.47 -4.21 -16.25
C GLU A 395 -33.51 -5.05 -15.48
N ILE A 396 -33.07 -5.71 -14.39
CA ILE A 396 -33.98 -6.46 -13.54
C ILE A 396 -35.09 -5.55 -12.98
N GLN A 397 -34.73 -4.33 -12.52
CA GLN A 397 -35.72 -3.36 -12.05
C GLN A 397 -36.72 -2.93 -13.14
N ALA A 398 -36.26 -2.85 -14.40
CA ALA A 398 -37.16 -2.59 -15.53
C ALA A 398 -38.16 -3.76 -15.77
N LEU A 399 -37.69 -5.00 -15.59
CA LEU A 399 -38.57 -6.17 -15.65
C LEU A 399 -39.61 -6.20 -14.52
N VAL A 400 -39.21 -5.80 -13.30
CA VAL A 400 -40.15 -5.63 -12.17
C VAL A 400 -41.18 -4.57 -12.48
N THR A 401 -40.76 -3.45 -13.06
CA THR A 401 -41.68 -2.38 -13.48
C THR A 401 -42.65 -2.88 -14.53
N ALA A 402 -42.17 -3.59 -15.55
CA ALA A 402 -43.01 -4.14 -16.60
C ALA A 402 -44.01 -5.16 -16.05
N ALA A 403 -43.63 -6.01 -15.10
CA ALA A 403 -44.52 -6.94 -14.42
C ALA A 403 -45.64 -6.21 -13.66
N ASN A 404 -45.27 -5.19 -12.88
CA ASN A 404 -46.23 -4.39 -12.13
C ASN A 404 -47.20 -3.60 -13.02
N ASP A 405 -46.71 -3.03 -14.11
CA ASP A 405 -47.51 -2.33 -15.10
C ASP A 405 -48.51 -3.27 -15.78
N ALA A 406 -48.12 -4.48 -16.11
CA ALA A 406 -48.97 -5.50 -16.69
C ALA A 406 -50.08 -5.91 -15.69
N LEU A 407 -49.75 -6.16 -14.43
CA LEU A 407 -50.73 -6.44 -13.39
C LEU A 407 -51.73 -5.28 -13.21
N ALA A 408 -51.22 -4.07 -13.08
CA ALA A 408 -52.04 -2.86 -12.94
C ALA A 408 -52.96 -2.67 -14.17
N TYR A 409 -52.47 -2.94 -15.38
CA TYR A 409 -53.30 -2.90 -16.60
C TYR A 409 -54.44 -3.90 -16.52
N ILE A 410 -54.20 -5.17 -16.19
CA ILE A 410 -55.22 -6.20 -16.06
C ILE A 410 -56.27 -5.78 -15.02
N LEU A 411 -55.87 -5.31 -13.87
CA LEU A 411 -56.76 -4.90 -12.78
C LEU A 411 -57.58 -3.66 -13.13
N SER A 412 -56.99 -2.69 -13.82
CA SER A 412 -57.69 -1.42 -14.19
C SER A 412 -58.67 -1.59 -15.38
N ASN A 413 -58.27 -2.35 -16.40
CA ASN A 413 -59.11 -2.53 -17.60
C ASN A 413 -60.33 -3.44 -17.36
N THR A 414 -60.35 -4.22 -16.33
CA THR A 414 -61.49 -5.04 -15.94
C THR A 414 -62.61 -4.21 -15.30
N SER A 415 -62.32 -3.02 -14.80
CA SER A 415 -63.33 -2.09 -14.20
C SER A 415 -64.02 -1.20 -15.22
N GLN A 416 -63.48 -1.04 -16.45
CA GLN A 416 -64.01 -0.11 -17.44
C GLN A 416 -64.34 -0.79 -18.75
N ASN A 417 -65.63 -0.81 -19.07
CA ASN A 417 -66.13 -1.25 -20.37
C ASN A 417 -66.14 -0.08 -21.39
N THR A 418 -65.08 0.74 -21.42
CA THR A 418 -64.96 1.87 -22.34
C THR A 418 -63.75 1.65 -23.25
N THR A 419 -64.02 1.08 -24.40
CA THR A 419 -63.14 1.08 -25.58
C THR A 419 -63.00 2.54 -26.07
N THR A 420 -62.07 3.27 -25.52
CA THR A 420 -61.77 4.62 -26.02
C THR A 420 -60.49 4.69 -26.85
N GLU A 421 -59.72 3.66 -26.95
CA GLU A 421 -58.69 3.43 -27.97
C GLU A 421 -58.62 1.93 -28.25
N ALA A 422 -58.40 1.57 -29.53
CA ALA A 422 -58.48 0.18 -30.01
C ALA A 422 -57.27 -0.66 -29.45
N VAL A 423 -57.36 -1.03 -28.17
CA VAL A 423 -56.50 -2.11 -27.64
C VAL A 423 -56.98 -3.39 -28.27
N THR A 424 -56.13 -4.01 -29.06
CA THR A 424 -56.49 -5.26 -29.75
C THR A 424 -56.56 -6.42 -28.77
N ALA A 425 -57.23 -7.52 -29.14
CA ALA A 425 -57.22 -8.74 -28.34
C ALA A 425 -55.78 -9.23 -28.10
N ALA A 426 -54.92 -9.08 -29.13
CA ALA A 426 -53.51 -9.45 -29.04
C ALA A 426 -52.77 -8.62 -27.96
N ASP A 427 -53.00 -7.30 -27.90
CA ASP A 427 -52.37 -6.44 -26.85
C ASP A 427 -52.83 -6.83 -25.42
N GLN A 428 -54.09 -7.22 -25.27
CA GLN A 428 -54.61 -7.65 -23.97
C GLN A 428 -54.01 -9.00 -23.56
N ILE A 429 -53.93 -9.96 -24.51
CA ILE A 429 -53.28 -11.27 -24.26
C ILE A 429 -51.82 -11.07 -23.89
N GLU A 430 -51.13 -10.13 -24.54
CA GLU A 430 -49.75 -9.80 -24.22
C GLU A 430 -49.58 -9.29 -22.78
N GLN A 431 -50.52 -8.48 -22.26
CA GLN A 431 -50.47 -8.04 -20.85
C GLN A 431 -50.68 -9.23 -19.89
N TYR A 432 -51.56 -10.18 -20.20
CA TYR A 432 -51.66 -11.40 -19.39
C TYR A 432 -50.37 -12.22 -19.40
N ASN A 433 -49.77 -12.38 -20.61
CA ASN A 433 -48.50 -13.07 -20.74
C ASN A 433 -47.38 -12.30 -19.99
N ALA A 434 -47.36 -10.98 -20.08
CA ALA A 434 -46.40 -10.11 -19.36
C ALA A 434 -46.53 -10.21 -17.83
N ALA A 435 -47.75 -10.42 -17.34
CA ALA A 435 -48.00 -10.70 -15.92
C ALA A 435 -47.80 -12.19 -15.56
N GLY A 436 -47.25 -13.03 -16.45
CA GLY A 436 -47.02 -14.45 -16.17
C GLY A 436 -48.30 -15.32 -16.18
N ILE A 437 -49.40 -14.77 -16.62
CA ILE A 437 -50.69 -15.48 -16.68
C ILE A 437 -50.80 -16.21 -18.04
N THR A 438 -50.89 -17.51 -17.98
CA THR A 438 -50.89 -18.38 -19.15
C THR A 438 -52.30 -18.84 -19.57
N ASN A 439 -52.41 -19.41 -20.79
CA ASN A 439 -53.64 -19.95 -21.35
C ASN A 439 -54.77 -18.93 -21.61
N VAL A 440 -54.45 -17.65 -21.68
CA VAL A 440 -55.35 -16.63 -22.20
C VAL A 440 -55.21 -16.61 -23.73
N THR A 441 -56.30 -16.85 -24.44
CA THR A 441 -56.38 -16.89 -25.90
C THR A 441 -57.44 -15.95 -26.40
N GLU A 442 -57.47 -15.66 -27.71
CA GLU A 442 -58.54 -14.84 -28.31
C GLU A 442 -59.93 -15.43 -28.06
N GLU A 443 -60.03 -16.77 -27.96
CA GLU A 443 -61.28 -17.50 -27.77
C GLU A 443 -61.88 -17.32 -26.37
N ASN A 444 -60.99 -17.30 -25.30
CA ASN A 444 -61.45 -17.20 -23.92
C ASN A 444 -61.22 -15.81 -23.31
N LEU A 445 -60.57 -14.87 -23.99
CA LEU A 445 -60.24 -13.54 -23.46
C LEU A 445 -61.43 -12.81 -22.85
N LEU A 446 -62.58 -12.80 -23.55
CA LEU A 446 -63.78 -12.13 -23.07
C LEU A 446 -64.34 -12.78 -21.78
N ALA A 447 -64.24 -14.09 -21.65
CA ALA A 447 -64.67 -14.82 -20.46
C ALA A 447 -63.72 -14.53 -19.29
N VAL A 448 -62.39 -14.55 -19.54
CA VAL A 448 -61.35 -14.22 -18.57
C VAL A 448 -61.56 -12.79 -18.05
N ASN A 449 -61.68 -11.81 -18.97
CA ASN A 449 -61.93 -10.39 -18.57
C ASN A 449 -63.23 -10.25 -17.77
N ALA A 450 -64.28 -11.03 -18.09
CA ALA A 450 -65.52 -11.01 -17.32
C ALA A 450 -65.33 -11.61 -15.91
N GLN A 451 -64.58 -12.68 -15.73
CA GLN A 451 -64.25 -13.26 -14.45
C GLN A 451 -63.46 -12.29 -13.59
N VAL A 452 -62.38 -11.72 -14.12
CA VAL A 452 -61.56 -10.71 -13.40
C VAL A 452 -62.38 -9.53 -12.94
N ARG A 453 -63.32 -9.05 -13.76
CA ARG A 453 -64.24 -7.94 -13.45
C ARG A 453 -65.27 -8.30 -12.38
N LEU A 454 -65.79 -9.50 -12.42
CA LEU A 454 -66.83 -9.94 -11.47
C LEU A 454 -66.28 -10.32 -10.10
N THR A 455 -64.98 -10.58 -9.98
CA THR A 455 -64.33 -10.93 -8.76
C THR A 455 -64.12 -9.67 -7.88
N ALA A 456 -64.39 -9.77 -6.59
CA ALA A 456 -64.33 -8.63 -5.65
C ALA A 456 -62.91 -8.09 -5.50
N GLU A 457 -62.78 -6.78 -5.31
CA GLU A 457 -61.51 -6.06 -5.47
C GLU A 457 -60.45 -6.28 -4.36
N THR A 458 -60.71 -7.02 -3.30
CA THR A 458 -59.89 -6.87 -2.08
C THR A 458 -59.16 -8.13 -1.59
N THR A 459 -59.40 -9.32 -2.12
CA THR A 459 -58.75 -10.55 -1.68
C THR A 459 -58.62 -11.67 -2.69
N ASP A 460 -59.35 -11.63 -3.82
CA ASP A 460 -59.46 -12.75 -4.70
C ASP A 460 -58.85 -12.54 -6.11
N LYS A 461 -58.05 -11.46 -6.27
CA LYS A 461 -57.39 -11.11 -7.54
C LYS A 461 -56.15 -10.21 -7.34
N ASP A 462 -55.58 -10.19 -6.18
CA ASP A 462 -54.44 -9.32 -5.85
C ASP A 462 -53.10 -9.96 -6.20
N SER A 463 -53.09 -11.26 -6.53
CA SER A 463 -51.90 -11.97 -6.95
C SER A 463 -52.01 -12.59 -8.34
N VAL A 464 -50.87 -12.91 -8.97
CA VAL A 464 -50.79 -13.65 -10.22
C VAL A 464 -51.48 -15.00 -10.10
N ALA A 465 -51.33 -15.66 -8.95
CA ALA A 465 -51.95 -16.96 -8.68
C ALA A 465 -53.48 -16.88 -8.73
N ASP A 466 -54.04 -15.83 -8.11
CA ASP A 466 -55.50 -15.59 -8.12
C ASP A 466 -56.00 -15.33 -9.55
N LEU A 467 -55.33 -14.46 -10.29
CA LEU A 467 -55.67 -14.17 -11.69
C LEU A 467 -55.52 -15.42 -12.56
N GLN A 468 -54.54 -16.29 -12.38
CA GLN A 468 -54.39 -17.55 -13.09
C GLN A 468 -55.54 -18.53 -12.78
N ALA A 469 -56.00 -18.55 -11.50
CA ALA A 469 -57.17 -19.38 -11.14
C ALA A 469 -58.45 -18.91 -11.85
N LEU A 470 -58.65 -17.58 -12.04
CA LEU A 470 -59.77 -17.03 -12.82
C LEU A 470 -59.75 -17.45 -14.30
N VAL A 471 -58.54 -17.59 -14.88
CA VAL A 471 -58.39 -18.13 -16.28
C VAL A 471 -58.85 -19.57 -16.33
N GLY A 472 -58.54 -20.38 -15.33
CA GLY A 472 -59.01 -21.77 -15.25
C GLY A 472 -60.52 -21.93 -15.06
N ALA A 473 -61.20 -20.87 -14.56
CA ALA A 473 -62.63 -20.83 -14.35
C ALA A 473 -63.41 -20.24 -15.54
N ALA A 474 -62.74 -19.59 -16.46
CA ALA A 474 -63.31 -18.94 -17.66
C ALA A 474 -63.40 -19.90 -18.86
#